data_913e1234320cc28baa342e875571119b
#
_entry.id   913e1234320cc28baa342e875571119b
#
_cell.length_a   1.000
_cell.length_b   1.000
_cell.length_c   1.000
_cell.angle_alpha   90.00
_cell.angle_beta   90.00
_cell.angle_gamma   90.00
#
_symmetry.space_group_name_H-M   'P 1'
#
loop_
_entity.id
_entity.type
_entity.pdbx_description
1 polymer ?
#
loop_
_entity_poly.entity_id
_entity_poly.type
_entity_poly.pdbx_seq_one_letter_code
_entity_poly.pdbx_strand_id
1 'polypeptide(L)'
;MSERRALVTGASTGLGREMARQLAARGFRVAGTGRRERELAETARLVAAAGGECLTLEGSVCEPEVVARHAGAIRERWGGLDWLVLNAGIGDGVDARRFSAERYHRVFATNVGGAVNWLDAVLPWMIEAGHGTVAGISSLAAWRGLPGAGAYSASKIALATLLESTRVDLRGTGVRVVTVFPGFIRNRGVPTEADRGKPFLLDLEDGVRRILDGIESGRPVVHFPWPLSLPMRHVVRHLPPWAFDWLMARLAPRG
;
A
#
# COMPACT_ATOMS: atom_id res chain seq x y z
N MET A 1 -15.05 11.83 21.80
CA MET A 1 -14.51 10.66 21.09
C MET A 1 -12.99 10.85 21.02
N SER A 2 -12.19 9.86 21.40
CA SER A 2 -10.73 9.97 21.25
C SER A 2 -10.37 10.11 19.77
N GLU A 3 -9.45 11.02 19.45
CA GLU A 3 -8.95 11.20 18.08
C GLU A 3 -8.27 9.93 17.60
N ARG A 4 -8.67 9.41 16.45
CA ARG A 4 -8.04 8.24 15.83
C ARG A 4 -6.69 8.60 15.24
N ARG A 5 -5.72 7.68 15.29
CA ARG A 5 -4.33 7.89 14.89
C ARG A 5 -3.96 6.92 13.77
N ALA A 6 -3.45 7.44 12.67
CA ALA A 6 -3.05 6.63 11.52
C ALA A 6 -1.62 6.93 11.09
N LEU A 7 -0.89 5.88 10.75
CA LEU A 7 0.39 5.98 10.05
C LEU A 7 0.21 5.55 8.60
N VAL A 8 0.71 6.36 7.67
CA VAL A 8 0.79 6.04 6.23
C VAL A 8 2.23 5.97 5.80
N THR A 9 2.70 4.80 5.38
CA THR A 9 4.04 4.66 4.82
C THR A 9 4.07 5.09 3.35
N GLY A 10 5.15 5.77 2.92
CA GLY A 10 5.24 6.31 1.57
C GLY A 10 4.30 7.48 1.30
N ALA A 11 4.11 8.36 2.29
CA ALA A 11 3.21 9.50 2.24
C ALA A 11 3.74 10.72 1.44
N SER A 12 4.95 10.67 0.90
CA SER A 12 5.55 11.80 0.19
C SER A 12 4.79 12.19 -1.08
N THR A 13 4.13 11.28 -1.78
CA THR A 13 3.43 11.58 -3.06
C THR A 13 2.33 10.55 -3.34
N GLY A 14 1.53 10.82 -4.38
CA GLY A 14 0.57 9.88 -4.96
C GLY A 14 -0.43 9.35 -3.94
N LEU A 15 -0.66 8.03 -3.97
CA LEU A 15 -1.63 7.35 -3.10
C LEU A 15 -1.40 7.66 -1.61
N GLY A 16 -0.13 7.60 -1.15
CA GLY A 16 0.19 7.82 0.27
C GLY A 16 -0.12 9.25 0.74
N ARG A 17 0.21 10.26 -0.07
CA ARG A 17 -0.13 11.66 0.22
C ARG A 17 -1.63 11.87 0.27
N GLU A 18 -2.34 11.34 -0.72
CA GLU A 18 -3.79 11.49 -0.80
C GLU A 18 -4.51 10.72 0.33
N MET A 19 -3.99 9.54 0.72
CA MET A 19 -4.50 8.83 1.90
C MET A 19 -4.31 9.66 3.17
N ALA A 20 -3.15 10.29 3.35
CA ALA A 20 -2.90 11.15 4.50
C ALA A 20 -3.90 12.32 4.56
N ARG A 21 -4.15 12.99 3.43
CA ARG A 21 -5.13 14.07 3.32
C ARG A 21 -6.56 13.61 3.65
N GLN A 22 -7.00 12.49 3.06
CA GLN A 22 -8.35 11.98 3.29
C GLN A 22 -8.55 11.41 4.70
N LEU A 23 -7.52 10.83 5.32
CA LEU A 23 -7.58 10.41 6.72
C LEU A 23 -7.75 11.61 7.65
N ALA A 24 -7.03 12.70 7.40
CA ALA A 24 -7.21 13.94 8.15
C ALA A 24 -8.65 14.47 8.04
N ALA A 25 -9.21 14.51 6.82
CA ALA A 25 -10.61 14.89 6.61
C ALA A 25 -11.63 13.97 7.31
N ARG A 26 -11.21 12.74 7.67
CA ARG A 26 -12.00 11.77 8.48
C ARG A 26 -11.74 11.88 9.98
N GLY A 27 -11.00 12.89 10.43
CA GLY A 27 -10.71 13.16 11.83
C GLY A 27 -9.60 12.30 12.44
N PHE A 28 -8.67 11.80 11.61
CA PHE A 28 -7.46 11.16 12.12
C PHE A 28 -6.32 12.17 12.32
N ARG A 29 -5.53 11.97 13.38
CA ARG A 29 -4.14 12.42 13.41
C ARG A 29 -3.33 11.53 12.48
N VAL A 30 -2.49 12.10 11.64
CA VAL A 30 -1.77 11.35 10.61
C VAL A 30 -0.26 11.45 10.80
N ALA A 31 0.43 10.30 10.92
CA ALA A 31 1.86 10.22 10.70
C ALA A 31 2.12 9.83 9.25
N GLY A 32 3.01 10.54 8.58
CA GLY A 32 3.41 10.25 7.21
C GLY A 32 4.90 10.00 7.09
N THR A 33 5.31 8.84 6.56
CA THR A 33 6.73 8.56 6.33
C THR A 33 7.13 8.63 4.86
N GLY A 34 8.38 8.97 4.60
CA GLY A 34 8.95 9.01 3.25
C GLY A 34 10.36 9.56 3.23
N ARG A 35 11.06 9.41 2.11
CA ARG A 35 12.48 9.77 1.95
C ARG A 35 12.72 11.21 1.53
N ARG A 36 11.69 12.00 1.30
CA ARG A 36 11.80 13.33 0.70
C ARG A 36 11.10 14.33 1.59
N GLU A 37 11.90 15.08 2.30
CA GLU A 37 11.46 16.08 3.28
C GLU A 37 10.49 17.11 2.67
N ARG A 38 10.88 17.71 1.55
CA ARG A 38 10.05 18.72 0.87
C ARG A 38 8.66 18.19 0.50
N GLU A 39 8.57 16.98 -0.01
CA GLU A 39 7.30 16.35 -0.38
C GLU A 39 6.48 15.94 0.84
N LEU A 40 7.13 15.61 1.96
CA LEU A 40 6.44 15.35 3.23
C LEU A 40 5.89 16.66 3.82
N ALA A 41 6.65 17.77 3.74
CA ALA A 41 6.17 19.07 4.15
C ALA A 41 4.92 19.51 3.35
N GLU A 42 4.88 19.24 2.04
CA GLU A 42 3.68 19.48 1.23
C GLU A 42 2.51 18.57 1.67
N THR A 43 2.79 17.32 2.04
CA THR A 43 1.76 16.42 2.58
C THR A 43 1.21 16.96 3.90
N ALA A 44 2.07 17.46 4.79
CA ALA A 44 1.65 18.08 6.05
C ALA A 44 0.78 19.31 5.81
N ARG A 45 1.14 20.16 4.85
CA ARG A 45 0.32 21.31 4.45
C ARG A 45 -1.09 20.90 3.99
N LEU A 46 -1.19 19.87 3.16
CA LEU A 46 -2.48 19.35 2.68
C LEU A 46 -3.31 18.72 3.80
N VAL A 47 -2.67 18.02 4.73
CA VAL A 47 -3.32 17.47 5.93
C VAL A 47 -3.86 18.59 6.83
N ALA A 48 -3.06 19.63 7.07
CA ALA A 48 -3.50 20.80 7.84
C ALA A 48 -4.67 21.53 7.16
N ALA A 49 -4.63 21.70 5.83
CA ALA A 49 -5.73 22.28 5.07
C ALA A 49 -7.03 21.42 5.14
N ALA A 50 -6.90 20.13 5.39
CA ALA A 50 -8.03 19.22 5.63
C ALA A 50 -8.50 19.18 7.09
N GLY A 51 -7.93 20.04 7.96
CA GLY A 51 -8.31 20.18 9.37
C GLY A 51 -7.64 19.21 10.33
N GLY A 52 -6.59 18.49 9.90
CA GLY A 52 -5.89 17.50 10.71
C GLY A 52 -4.48 17.90 11.14
N GLU A 53 -3.88 17.09 12.00
CA GLU A 53 -2.47 17.18 12.38
C GLU A 53 -1.65 16.15 11.58
N CYS A 54 -0.46 16.55 11.11
CA CYS A 54 0.49 15.66 10.43
C CYS A 54 1.84 15.61 11.14
N LEU A 55 2.24 14.42 11.60
CA LEU A 55 3.60 14.14 12.02
C LEU A 55 4.40 13.62 10.81
N THR A 56 5.33 14.43 10.31
CA THR A 56 6.21 14.01 9.20
C THR A 56 7.45 13.30 9.73
N LEU A 57 7.77 12.14 9.15
CA LEU A 57 8.86 11.27 9.58
C LEU A 57 9.72 10.93 8.35
N GLU A 58 10.81 11.68 8.18
CA GLU A 58 11.71 11.49 7.06
C GLU A 58 12.60 10.26 7.28
N GLY A 59 12.60 9.35 6.29
CA GLY A 59 13.46 8.19 6.31
C GLY A 59 12.98 7.07 5.38
N SER A 60 13.80 6.03 5.28
CA SER A 60 13.51 4.86 4.46
C SER A 60 12.82 3.77 5.28
N VAL A 61 11.78 3.18 4.72
CA VAL A 61 11.13 1.99 5.31
C VAL A 61 12.05 0.75 5.26
N CYS A 62 13.11 0.79 4.44
CA CYS A 62 14.09 -0.30 4.32
C CYS A 62 15.11 -0.34 5.47
N GLU A 63 15.15 0.69 6.31
CA GLU A 63 16.11 0.85 7.40
C GLU A 63 15.42 0.58 8.74
N PRO A 64 15.64 -0.61 9.38
CA PRO A 64 14.96 -0.99 10.62
C PRO A 64 15.13 0.03 11.75
N GLU A 65 16.32 0.60 11.89
CA GLU A 65 16.64 1.58 12.94
C GLU A 65 15.89 2.90 12.73
N VAL A 66 15.68 3.30 11.48
CA VAL A 66 14.88 4.48 11.13
C VAL A 66 13.41 4.21 11.46
N VAL A 67 12.91 3.04 11.10
CA VAL A 67 11.53 2.63 11.42
C VAL A 67 11.31 2.58 12.92
N ALA A 68 12.23 1.99 13.70
CA ALA A 68 12.14 1.92 15.15
C ALA A 68 12.11 3.32 15.80
N ARG A 69 12.98 4.24 15.35
CA ARG A 69 12.95 5.65 15.84
C ARG A 69 11.63 6.34 15.53
N HIS A 70 11.11 6.17 14.31
CA HIS A 70 9.83 6.76 13.91
C HIS A 70 8.65 6.19 14.73
N ALA A 71 8.67 4.88 14.95
CA ALA A 71 7.69 4.21 15.79
C ALA A 71 7.75 4.75 17.23
N GLY A 72 8.95 4.88 17.80
CA GLY A 72 9.16 5.49 19.12
C GLY A 72 8.58 6.90 19.21
N ALA A 73 8.85 7.76 18.22
CA ALA A 73 8.33 9.13 18.18
C ALA A 73 6.78 9.18 18.12
N ILE A 74 6.16 8.25 17.38
CA ILE A 74 4.69 8.12 17.35
C ILE A 74 4.16 7.69 18.72
N ARG A 75 4.79 6.69 19.35
CA ARG A 75 4.37 6.17 20.65
C ARG A 75 4.52 7.21 21.75
N GLU A 76 5.61 7.96 21.75
CA GLU A 76 5.84 9.07 22.69
C GLU A 76 4.79 10.18 22.55
N ARG A 77 4.51 10.59 21.29
CA ARG A 77 3.60 11.71 21.01
C ARG A 77 2.12 11.35 21.18
N TRP A 78 1.71 10.12 20.82
CA TRP A 78 0.30 9.73 20.72
C TRP A 78 -0.09 8.52 21.58
N GLY A 79 0.86 7.84 22.21
CA GLY A 79 0.62 6.65 23.01
C GLY A 79 0.37 5.36 22.20
N GLY A 80 0.23 5.44 20.87
CA GLY A 80 -0.01 4.29 20.01
C GLY A 80 -0.62 4.65 18.66
N LEU A 81 -1.13 3.65 17.94
CA LEU A 81 -1.75 3.77 16.63
C LEU A 81 -3.05 2.98 16.55
N ASP A 82 -4.04 3.54 15.85
CA ASP A 82 -5.28 2.83 15.50
C ASP A 82 -5.19 2.19 14.12
N TRP A 83 -4.50 2.86 13.15
CA TRP A 83 -4.29 2.33 11.80
C TRP A 83 -2.82 2.39 11.38
N LEU A 84 -2.28 1.25 10.91
CA LEU A 84 -1.01 1.14 10.20
C LEU A 84 -1.28 0.87 8.72
N VAL A 85 -1.04 1.85 7.84
CA VAL A 85 -1.24 1.71 6.41
C VAL A 85 0.11 1.47 5.71
N LEU A 86 0.37 0.22 5.35
CA LEU A 86 1.55 -0.25 4.64
C LEU A 86 1.38 0.02 3.14
N ASN A 87 1.65 1.26 2.74
CA ASN A 87 1.50 1.73 1.37
C ASN A 87 2.82 1.90 0.63
N ALA A 88 3.94 2.13 1.34
CA ALA A 88 5.23 2.31 0.71
C ALA A 88 5.51 1.19 -0.30
N GLY A 89 5.81 1.58 -1.53
CA GLY A 89 6.07 0.62 -2.59
C GLY A 89 6.57 1.30 -3.85
N ILE A 90 7.36 0.57 -4.59
CA ILE A 90 7.87 0.96 -5.90
C ILE A 90 7.51 -0.12 -6.93
N GLY A 91 7.25 0.33 -8.16
CA GLY A 91 7.18 -0.53 -9.33
C GLY A 91 8.42 -0.26 -10.18
N ASP A 92 9.10 -1.31 -10.59
CA ASP A 92 10.19 -1.21 -11.53
C ASP A 92 9.89 -2.15 -12.70
N GLY A 93 9.64 -1.56 -13.87
CA GLY A 93 9.39 -2.31 -15.09
C GLY A 93 10.67 -3.00 -15.54
N VAL A 94 10.82 -4.28 -15.23
CA VAL A 94 11.97 -5.08 -15.66
C VAL A 94 11.51 -6.14 -16.63
N ASP A 95 11.93 -6.00 -17.89
CA ASP A 95 11.80 -7.06 -18.88
C ASP A 95 12.79 -8.18 -18.53
N ALA A 96 12.33 -9.43 -18.54
CA ALA A 96 13.18 -10.59 -18.27
C ALA A 96 14.36 -10.73 -19.24
N ARG A 97 14.26 -10.16 -20.45
CA ARG A 97 15.38 -10.05 -21.40
C ARG A 97 16.51 -9.12 -20.93
N ARG A 98 16.23 -8.26 -19.96
CA ARG A 98 17.17 -7.33 -19.31
C ARG A 98 17.07 -7.47 -17.79
N PHE A 99 17.16 -8.72 -17.32
CA PHE A 99 17.02 -9.05 -15.90
C PHE A 99 18.06 -8.32 -15.05
N SER A 100 17.65 -7.77 -13.91
CA SER A 100 18.54 -7.09 -12.96
C SER A 100 18.18 -7.51 -11.53
N ALA A 101 19.06 -8.29 -10.90
CA ALA A 101 18.91 -8.69 -9.51
C ALA A 101 18.81 -7.48 -8.57
N GLU A 102 19.62 -6.43 -8.81
CA GLU A 102 19.59 -5.19 -8.03
C GLU A 102 18.19 -4.57 -8.01
N ARG A 103 17.54 -4.47 -9.18
CA ARG A 103 16.18 -3.91 -9.29
C ARG A 103 15.17 -4.77 -8.54
N TYR A 104 15.26 -6.10 -8.65
CA TYR A 104 14.43 -7.03 -7.89
C TYR A 104 14.61 -6.85 -6.38
N HIS A 105 15.85 -6.84 -5.90
CA HIS A 105 16.16 -6.66 -4.47
C HIS A 105 15.61 -5.32 -3.95
N ARG A 106 15.78 -4.24 -4.70
CA ARG A 106 15.25 -2.92 -4.33
C ARG A 106 13.72 -2.90 -4.22
N VAL A 107 13.01 -3.56 -5.14
CA VAL A 107 11.55 -3.68 -5.09
C VAL A 107 11.13 -4.49 -3.86
N PHE A 108 11.77 -5.63 -3.60
CA PHE A 108 11.45 -6.47 -2.45
C PHE A 108 11.78 -5.80 -1.13
N ALA A 109 12.95 -5.16 -1.01
CA ALA A 109 13.33 -4.42 0.18
C ALA A 109 12.30 -3.34 0.55
N THR A 110 11.78 -2.62 -0.46
CA THR A 110 10.78 -1.57 -0.22
C THR A 110 9.39 -2.15 0.05
N ASN A 111 8.89 -3.02 -0.84
CA ASN A 111 7.49 -3.43 -0.85
C ASN A 111 7.16 -4.49 0.22
N VAL A 112 8.16 -5.30 0.59
CA VAL A 112 8.00 -6.38 1.56
C VAL A 112 8.82 -6.10 2.82
N GLY A 113 10.12 -5.87 2.69
CA GLY A 113 11.01 -5.59 3.82
C GLY A 113 10.54 -4.39 4.65
N GLY A 114 10.17 -3.28 3.96
CA GLY A 114 9.62 -2.11 4.65
C GLY A 114 8.33 -2.39 5.40
N ALA A 115 7.46 -3.25 4.86
CA ALA A 115 6.26 -3.68 5.56
C ALA A 115 6.58 -4.54 6.80
N VAL A 116 7.54 -5.47 6.68
CA VAL A 116 8.02 -6.31 7.80
C VAL A 116 8.57 -5.43 8.92
N ASN A 117 9.43 -4.45 8.61
CA ASN A 117 10.01 -3.55 9.61
C ASN A 117 8.92 -2.79 10.39
N TRP A 118 7.87 -2.31 9.71
CA TRP A 118 6.76 -1.62 10.37
C TRP A 118 5.85 -2.55 11.16
N LEU A 119 5.64 -3.78 10.70
CA LEU A 119 4.89 -4.79 11.46
C LEU A 119 5.63 -5.11 12.76
N ASP A 120 6.94 -5.35 12.70
CA ASP A 120 7.78 -5.62 13.87
C ASP A 120 7.69 -4.49 14.90
N ALA A 121 7.80 -3.23 14.46
CA ALA A 121 7.77 -2.07 15.34
C ALA A 121 6.41 -1.76 15.96
N VAL A 122 5.28 -2.12 15.32
CA VAL A 122 3.94 -1.62 15.71
C VAL A 122 3.01 -2.71 16.21
N LEU A 123 3.12 -3.96 15.71
CA LEU A 123 2.22 -5.05 16.13
C LEU A 123 2.20 -5.29 17.64
N PRO A 124 3.35 -5.28 18.36
CA PRO A 124 3.36 -5.49 19.81
C PRO A 124 2.43 -4.49 20.53
N TRP A 125 2.41 -3.23 20.09
CA TRP A 125 1.57 -2.21 20.73
C TRP A 125 0.08 -2.42 20.46
N MET A 126 -0.26 -2.79 19.23
CA MET A 126 -1.65 -3.06 18.86
C MET A 126 -2.19 -4.29 19.60
N ILE A 127 -1.36 -5.33 19.77
CA ILE A 127 -1.72 -6.54 20.52
C ILE A 127 -1.92 -6.20 22.00
N GLU A 128 -0.98 -5.46 22.61
CA GLU A 128 -1.07 -4.99 24.00
C GLU A 128 -2.32 -4.14 24.23
N ALA A 129 -2.66 -3.26 23.29
CA ALA A 129 -3.84 -2.40 23.34
C ALA A 129 -5.16 -3.17 23.11
N GLY A 130 -5.12 -4.39 22.57
CA GLY A 130 -6.28 -5.17 22.22
C GLY A 130 -7.09 -4.60 21.04
N HIS A 131 -6.54 -3.68 20.27
CA HIS A 131 -7.20 -3.07 19.10
C HIS A 131 -6.19 -2.52 18.10
N GLY A 132 -6.63 -2.38 16.86
CA GLY A 132 -5.85 -1.79 15.78
C GLY A 132 -6.26 -2.32 14.42
N THR A 133 -5.82 -1.65 13.36
CA THR A 133 -6.02 -2.11 11.99
C THR A 133 -4.71 -1.97 11.21
N VAL A 134 -4.20 -3.08 10.74
CA VAL A 134 -3.11 -3.14 9.76
C VAL A 134 -3.72 -3.23 8.37
N ALA A 135 -3.41 -2.30 7.49
CA ALA A 135 -3.87 -2.31 6.12
C ALA A 135 -2.68 -2.33 5.16
N GLY A 136 -2.56 -3.36 4.32
CA GLY A 136 -1.51 -3.43 3.32
C GLY A 136 -2.03 -3.18 1.91
N ILE A 137 -1.36 -2.27 1.20
CA ILE A 137 -1.72 -1.92 -0.17
C ILE A 137 -0.95 -2.84 -1.13
N SER A 138 -1.62 -3.92 -1.55
CA SER A 138 -1.15 -4.83 -2.59
C SER A 138 -1.52 -4.30 -4.00
N SER A 139 -1.93 -5.15 -4.91
CA SER A 139 -2.37 -4.80 -6.27
C SER A 139 -3.09 -5.99 -6.91
N LEU A 140 -3.96 -5.75 -7.89
CA LEU A 140 -4.46 -6.81 -8.77
C LEU A 140 -3.33 -7.55 -9.51
N ALA A 141 -2.19 -6.89 -9.73
CA ALA A 141 -0.98 -7.49 -10.30
C ALA A 141 -0.36 -8.60 -9.41
N ALA A 142 -0.78 -8.73 -8.15
CA ALA A 142 -0.38 -9.81 -7.26
C ALA A 142 -0.96 -11.17 -7.65
N TRP A 143 -2.07 -11.21 -8.40
CA TRP A 143 -2.75 -12.47 -8.71
C TRP A 143 -2.13 -13.25 -9.87
N ARG A 144 -1.32 -12.61 -10.71
CA ARG A 144 -0.53 -13.25 -11.78
C ARG A 144 0.75 -12.46 -12.07
N GLY A 145 1.77 -13.15 -12.57
CA GLY A 145 2.98 -12.52 -13.07
C GLY A 145 2.71 -11.77 -14.39
N LEU A 146 2.65 -10.45 -14.34
CA LEU A 146 2.42 -9.64 -15.53
C LEU A 146 3.73 -9.38 -16.29
N PRO A 147 3.72 -9.39 -17.64
CA PRO A 147 4.88 -9.06 -18.45
C PRO A 147 5.48 -7.70 -18.07
N GLY A 148 6.79 -7.64 -17.94
CA GLY A 148 7.53 -6.43 -17.54
C GLY A 148 7.36 -6.00 -16.07
N ALA A 149 6.56 -6.71 -15.28
CA ALA A 149 6.27 -6.36 -13.89
C ALA A 149 6.61 -7.49 -12.88
N GLY A 150 7.54 -8.39 -13.24
CA GLY A 150 7.83 -9.59 -12.45
C GLY A 150 8.19 -9.29 -10.99
N ALA A 151 9.14 -8.39 -10.73
CA ALA A 151 9.51 -7.99 -9.38
C ALA A 151 8.32 -7.38 -8.60
N TYR A 152 7.57 -6.51 -9.26
CA TYR A 152 6.40 -5.88 -8.65
C TYR A 152 5.32 -6.89 -8.30
N SER A 153 4.90 -7.72 -9.27
CA SER A 153 3.88 -8.75 -9.06
C SER A 153 4.28 -9.71 -7.93
N ALA A 154 5.54 -10.20 -7.97
CA ALA A 154 6.07 -11.10 -6.93
C ALA A 154 6.12 -10.43 -5.55
N SER A 155 6.53 -9.16 -5.44
CA SER A 155 6.52 -8.44 -4.17
C SER A 155 5.12 -8.19 -3.62
N LYS A 156 4.14 -7.91 -4.50
CA LYS A 156 2.76 -7.65 -4.09
C LYS A 156 2.02 -8.91 -3.66
N ILE A 157 2.29 -10.08 -4.26
CA ILE A 157 1.75 -11.34 -3.73
C ILE A 157 2.46 -11.74 -2.43
N ALA A 158 3.77 -11.54 -2.31
CA ALA A 158 4.50 -11.79 -1.06
C ALA A 158 3.93 -10.96 0.10
N LEU A 159 3.70 -9.66 -0.10
CA LEU A 159 3.03 -8.81 0.89
C LEU A 159 1.63 -9.33 1.23
N ALA A 160 0.83 -9.72 0.23
CA ALA A 160 -0.52 -10.20 0.46
C ALA A 160 -0.54 -11.51 1.28
N THR A 161 0.37 -12.44 0.98
CA THR A 161 0.51 -13.71 1.70
C THR A 161 1.01 -13.50 3.14
N LEU A 162 1.98 -12.58 3.34
CA LEU A 162 2.42 -12.16 4.67
C LEU A 162 1.25 -11.65 5.51
N LEU A 163 0.45 -10.75 4.96
CA LEU A 163 -0.71 -10.18 5.66
C LEU A 163 -1.82 -11.21 5.90
N GLU A 164 -1.99 -12.17 5.00
CA GLU A 164 -2.94 -13.28 5.20
C GLU A 164 -2.54 -14.15 6.39
N SER A 165 -1.27 -14.55 6.48
CA SER A 165 -0.72 -15.27 7.64
C SER A 165 -0.88 -14.45 8.92
N THR A 166 -0.41 -13.20 8.93
CA THR A 166 -0.52 -12.28 10.07
C THR A 166 -1.98 -12.16 10.55
N ARG A 167 -2.95 -12.10 9.62
CA ARG A 167 -4.37 -12.03 9.96
C ARG A 167 -4.87 -13.27 10.70
N VAL A 168 -4.37 -14.44 10.31
CA VAL A 168 -4.73 -15.70 10.97
C VAL A 168 -4.11 -15.77 12.36
N ASP A 169 -2.83 -15.41 12.48
CA ASP A 169 -2.09 -15.45 13.75
C ASP A 169 -2.66 -14.47 14.79
N LEU A 170 -3.19 -13.31 14.34
CA LEU A 170 -3.76 -12.29 15.22
C LEU A 170 -5.23 -12.53 15.61
N ARG A 171 -5.80 -13.69 15.30
CA ARG A 171 -7.18 -14.01 15.73
C ARG A 171 -7.32 -13.96 17.25
N GLY A 172 -8.33 -13.24 17.71
CA GLY A 172 -8.60 -13.08 19.14
C GLY A 172 -7.83 -11.96 19.84
N THR A 173 -6.87 -11.30 19.18
CA THR A 173 -6.11 -10.19 19.77
C THR A 173 -6.80 -8.83 19.69
N GLY A 174 -7.92 -8.72 18.95
CA GLY A 174 -8.58 -7.44 18.66
C GLY A 174 -7.94 -6.67 17.49
N VAL A 175 -6.79 -7.09 16.97
CA VAL A 175 -6.13 -6.47 15.81
C VAL A 175 -6.70 -7.02 14.51
N ARG A 176 -7.10 -6.12 13.61
CA ARG A 176 -7.61 -6.46 12.28
C ARG A 176 -6.53 -6.30 11.23
N VAL A 177 -6.51 -7.19 10.25
CA VAL A 177 -5.61 -7.10 9.09
C VAL A 177 -6.42 -7.07 7.80
N VAL A 178 -6.20 -6.06 6.97
CA VAL A 178 -6.89 -5.84 5.71
C VAL A 178 -5.88 -5.80 4.57
N THR A 179 -6.08 -6.63 3.55
CA THR A 179 -5.28 -6.58 2.33
C THR A 179 -6.09 -5.93 1.21
N VAL A 180 -5.58 -4.85 0.64
CA VAL A 180 -6.23 -4.11 -0.45
C VAL A 180 -5.54 -4.43 -1.76
N PHE A 181 -6.33 -4.81 -2.77
CA PHE A 181 -5.88 -5.09 -4.13
C PHE A 181 -6.51 -4.06 -5.10
N PRO A 182 -5.94 -2.86 -5.20
CA PRO A 182 -6.41 -1.88 -6.17
C PRO A 182 -6.02 -2.27 -7.59
N GLY A 183 -6.88 -1.89 -8.55
CA GLY A 183 -6.53 -1.86 -9.97
C GLY A 183 -5.73 -0.61 -10.31
N PHE A 184 -5.93 -0.12 -11.53
CA PHE A 184 -5.23 1.08 -11.96
C PHE A 184 -5.81 2.33 -11.31
N ILE A 185 -4.95 3.07 -10.63
CA ILE A 185 -5.25 4.38 -10.06
C ILE A 185 -4.22 5.37 -10.63
N ARG A 186 -4.67 6.52 -11.07
CA ARG A 186 -3.80 7.60 -11.53
C ARG A 186 -2.95 8.09 -10.36
N ASN A 187 -1.64 7.92 -10.47
CA ASN A 187 -0.73 8.23 -9.36
C ASN A 187 -0.44 9.74 -9.21
N ARG A 188 -0.71 10.51 -10.25
CA ARG A 188 -0.62 11.98 -10.24
C ARG A 188 -1.97 12.53 -10.70
N GLY A 189 -2.38 13.66 -10.15
CA GLY A 189 -3.70 14.26 -10.45
C GLY A 189 -3.94 14.65 -11.93
N VAL A 190 -2.92 14.54 -12.79
CA VAL A 190 -2.99 14.81 -14.23
C VAL A 190 -2.77 13.54 -15.05
N PRO A 191 -3.49 13.37 -16.17
CA PRO A 191 -3.27 12.28 -17.09
C PRO A 191 -1.85 12.28 -17.67
N THR A 192 -1.27 11.08 -17.80
CA THR A 192 0.05 10.87 -18.41
C THR A 192 -0.07 9.88 -19.57
N GLU A 193 0.96 9.82 -20.43
CA GLU A 193 1.00 8.78 -21.47
C GLU A 193 0.98 7.37 -20.89
N ALA A 194 1.57 7.17 -19.71
CA ALA A 194 1.55 5.90 -18.99
C ALA A 194 0.14 5.47 -18.55
N ASP A 195 -0.85 6.35 -18.62
CA ASP A 195 -2.25 6.03 -18.28
C ASP A 195 -3.04 5.52 -19.48
N ARG A 196 -2.53 5.72 -20.71
CA ARG A 196 -3.18 5.26 -21.93
C ARG A 196 -3.32 3.73 -21.94
N GLY A 197 -4.50 3.26 -22.31
CA GLY A 197 -4.81 1.83 -22.42
C GLY A 197 -5.01 1.09 -21.09
N LYS A 198 -4.95 1.77 -19.95
CA LYS A 198 -5.27 1.15 -18.65
C LYS A 198 -6.79 1.01 -18.49
N PRO A 199 -7.32 -0.22 -18.45
CA PRO A 199 -8.77 -0.41 -18.30
C PRO A 199 -9.22 0.02 -16.90
N PHE A 200 -10.38 0.68 -16.84
CA PHE A 200 -11.00 1.09 -15.58
C PHE A 200 -10.09 1.93 -14.67
N LEU A 201 -9.28 2.79 -15.27
CA LEU A 201 -8.40 3.71 -14.53
C LEU A 201 -9.24 4.64 -13.66
N LEU A 202 -8.97 4.63 -12.37
CA LEU A 202 -9.61 5.53 -11.40
C LEU A 202 -8.77 6.79 -11.19
N ASP A 203 -9.44 7.89 -10.90
CA ASP A 203 -8.77 9.09 -10.40
C ASP A 203 -8.19 8.85 -9.01
N LEU A 204 -7.15 9.62 -8.66
CA LEU A 204 -6.42 9.45 -7.41
C LEU A 204 -7.33 9.54 -6.18
N GLU A 205 -8.17 10.56 -6.14
CA GLU A 205 -9.08 10.81 -5.03
C GLU A 205 -10.11 9.69 -4.85
N ASP A 206 -10.76 9.28 -5.93
CA ASP A 206 -11.73 8.17 -5.92
C ASP A 206 -11.09 6.83 -5.58
N GLY A 207 -9.89 6.57 -6.11
CA GLY A 207 -9.14 5.35 -5.81
C GLY A 207 -8.79 5.27 -4.32
N VAL A 208 -8.31 6.36 -3.75
CA VAL A 208 -7.96 6.45 -2.33
C VAL A 208 -9.20 6.37 -1.44
N ARG A 209 -10.29 7.04 -1.80
CA ARG A 209 -11.56 6.93 -1.07
C ARG A 209 -12.00 5.47 -0.96
N ARG A 210 -11.97 4.70 -2.08
CA ARG A 210 -12.31 3.26 -2.07
C ARG A 210 -11.37 2.42 -1.21
N ILE A 211 -10.07 2.76 -1.18
CA ILE A 211 -9.10 2.12 -0.28
C ILE A 211 -9.54 2.33 1.18
N LEU A 212 -9.73 3.57 1.59
CA LEU A 212 -10.04 3.91 2.98
C LEU A 212 -11.41 3.38 3.43
N ASP A 213 -12.43 3.46 2.58
CA ASP A 213 -13.77 2.89 2.84
C ASP A 213 -13.66 1.35 2.99
N GLY A 214 -12.83 0.73 2.15
CA GLY A 214 -12.56 -0.70 2.24
C GLY A 214 -11.88 -1.09 3.56
N ILE A 215 -10.88 -0.33 4.01
CA ILE A 215 -10.22 -0.55 5.30
C ILE A 215 -11.22 -0.36 6.46
N GLU A 216 -12.01 0.69 6.41
CA GLU A 216 -13.00 1.01 7.44
C GLU A 216 -14.10 -0.04 7.54
N SER A 217 -14.48 -0.68 6.41
CA SER A 217 -15.46 -1.77 6.39
C SER A 217 -15.05 -3.01 7.19
N GLY A 218 -13.76 -3.14 7.55
CA GLY A 218 -13.20 -4.29 8.27
C GLY A 218 -13.15 -5.59 7.49
N ARG A 219 -13.46 -5.58 6.18
CA ARG A 219 -13.35 -6.77 5.32
C ARG A 219 -11.88 -7.18 5.20
N PRO A 220 -11.54 -8.46 5.37
CA PRO A 220 -10.13 -8.90 5.34
C PRO A 220 -9.48 -8.72 3.95
N VAL A 221 -10.28 -8.72 2.90
CA VAL A 221 -9.82 -8.53 1.51
C VAL A 221 -10.70 -7.50 0.82
N VAL A 222 -10.07 -6.48 0.28
CA VAL A 222 -10.70 -5.41 -0.51
C VAL A 222 -10.10 -5.39 -1.90
N HIS A 223 -10.91 -5.43 -2.94
CA HIS A 223 -10.43 -5.36 -4.33
C HIS A 223 -11.38 -4.56 -5.21
N PHE A 224 -10.83 -3.77 -6.10
CA PHE A 224 -11.59 -2.92 -7.02
C PHE A 224 -10.71 -2.44 -8.20
N PRO A 225 -11.30 -1.90 -9.28
CA PRO A 225 -12.73 -1.86 -9.60
C PRO A 225 -13.25 -3.28 -9.93
N TRP A 226 -14.48 -3.58 -9.54
CA TRP A 226 -15.02 -4.94 -9.66
C TRP A 226 -15.09 -5.48 -11.09
N PRO A 227 -15.32 -4.67 -12.18
CA PRO A 227 -15.30 -5.20 -13.54
C PRO A 227 -13.93 -5.75 -13.96
N LEU A 228 -12.83 -5.25 -13.35
CA LEU A 228 -11.48 -5.77 -13.58
C LEU A 228 -11.10 -6.83 -12.54
N SER A 229 -11.40 -6.57 -11.28
CA SER A 229 -10.92 -7.39 -10.17
C SER A 229 -11.62 -8.76 -10.08
N LEU A 230 -12.91 -8.87 -10.40
CA LEU A 230 -13.62 -10.15 -10.39
C LEU A 230 -13.09 -11.12 -11.45
N PRO A 231 -12.97 -10.75 -12.75
CA PRO A 231 -12.33 -11.63 -13.74
C PRO A 231 -10.89 -12.00 -13.38
N MET A 232 -10.09 -11.05 -12.89
CA MET A 232 -8.72 -11.33 -12.47
C MET A 232 -8.65 -12.36 -11.34
N ARG A 233 -9.52 -12.23 -10.33
CA ARG A 233 -9.54 -13.11 -9.16
C ARG A 233 -10.07 -14.52 -9.47
N HIS A 234 -11.13 -14.61 -10.24
CA HIS A 234 -11.89 -15.88 -10.40
C HIS A 234 -11.61 -16.59 -11.72
N VAL A 235 -11.05 -15.92 -12.72
CA VAL A 235 -10.77 -16.50 -14.03
C VAL A 235 -9.28 -16.43 -14.34
N VAL A 236 -8.71 -15.24 -14.50
CA VAL A 236 -7.33 -15.06 -14.98
C VAL A 236 -6.31 -15.71 -14.05
N ARG A 237 -6.53 -15.62 -12.74
CA ARG A 237 -5.67 -16.25 -11.73
C ARG A 237 -5.56 -17.77 -11.92
N HIS A 238 -6.59 -18.41 -12.40
CA HIS A 238 -6.69 -19.87 -12.51
C HIS A 238 -6.45 -20.41 -13.94
N LEU A 239 -6.18 -19.53 -14.91
CA LEU A 239 -5.86 -19.96 -16.27
C LEU A 239 -4.61 -20.84 -16.28
N PRO A 240 -4.62 -21.96 -17.04
CA PRO A 240 -3.41 -22.72 -17.27
C PRO A 240 -2.34 -21.84 -17.98
N PRO A 241 -1.04 -22.15 -17.83
CA PRO A 241 0.04 -21.30 -18.37
C PRO A 241 -0.15 -20.93 -19.85
N TRP A 242 -0.45 -21.91 -20.70
CA TRP A 242 -0.62 -21.67 -22.15
C TRP A 242 -1.75 -20.67 -22.47
N ALA A 243 -2.86 -20.70 -21.73
CA ALA A 243 -3.97 -19.79 -21.94
C ALA A 243 -3.65 -18.38 -21.44
N PHE A 244 -2.93 -18.29 -20.32
CA PHE A 244 -2.46 -17.01 -19.81
C PHE A 244 -1.42 -16.36 -20.73
N ASP A 245 -0.46 -17.14 -21.22
CA ASP A 245 0.58 -16.66 -22.16
C ASP A 245 -0.05 -16.14 -23.46
N TRP A 246 -1.02 -16.89 -24.00
CA TRP A 246 -1.79 -16.46 -25.17
C TRP A 246 -2.55 -15.15 -24.92
N LEU A 247 -3.19 -15.01 -23.76
CA LEU A 247 -3.89 -13.79 -23.38
C LEU A 247 -2.91 -12.61 -23.27
N MET A 248 -1.79 -12.80 -22.59
CA MET A 248 -0.79 -11.74 -22.40
C MET A 248 -0.12 -11.34 -23.71
N ALA A 249 0.15 -12.28 -24.61
CA ALA A 249 0.69 -12.00 -25.94
C ALA A 249 -0.22 -11.08 -26.79
N ARG A 250 -1.52 -11.05 -26.49
CA ARG A 250 -2.47 -10.18 -27.19
C ARG A 250 -2.67 -8.83 -26.52
N LEU A 251 -2.55 -8.79 -25.18
CA LEU A 251 -2.80 -7.60 -24.39
C LEU A 251 -1.55 -6.77 -24.11
N ALA A 252 -0.39 -7.41 -24.02
CA ALA A 252 0.88 -6.69 -23.84
C ALA A 252 1.33 -6.09 -25.17
N PRO A 253 1.68 -4.80 -25.24
CA PRO A 253 2.29 -4.23 -26.43
C PRO A 253 3.59 -4.98 -26.72
N ARG A 254 3.75 -5.44 -27.94
CA ARG A 254 5.03 -5.96 -28.42
C ARG A 254 5.98 -4.77 -28.51
N GLY A 255 6.91 -4.66 -27.56
CA GLY A 255 8.04 -3.76 -27.66
C GLY A 255 9.12 -4.31 -28.58
#